data_44776f405a35b6eb404325c0fceb1136
#
_entry.id   44776f405a35b6eb404325c0fceb1136
#
_cell.length_a   1.000
_cell.length_b   1.000
_cell.length_c   1.000
_cell.angle_alpha   90.00
_cell.angle_beta   90.00
_cell.angle_gamma   90.00
#
_symmetry.space_group_name_H-M   'P 1'
#
loop_
_entity.id
_entity.type
_entity.pdbx_description
1 polymer ?
#
loop_
_entity_poly.entity_id
_entity_poly.type
_entity_poly.pdbx_seq_one_letter_code
_entity_poly.pdbx_strand_id
1 'polypeptide(L)'
;NKLDYVVLSALEIDTKFNVNVITGSDGVLRGAPGGHPDTAAGSKCCIIVTPLTRGRMATVCKDVVTVTTPGDCVDVLVTDYGIAVNPARQDLIDCLDKAGIKHVPIEQLQEKAYELVGEPDPLEWEDKVVAIVEARDGTILDVVRQVKPYSFEYPLLCCAALTATEPAASPERIS
;
A
#
# COMPACT_ATOMS: atom_id res chain seq x y z
N ASN A 1 4.23 27.61 0.00
CA ASN A 1 4.70 26.46 0.78
C ASN A 1 5.51 26.96 1.98
N LYS A 2 5.28 26.36 3.15
CA LYS A 2 5.98 26.75 4.39
C LYS A 2 7.06 25.76 4.81
N LEU A 3 7.04 24.55 4.21
CA LEU A 3 8.04 23.52 4.43
C LEU A 3 9.02 23.49 3.26
N ASP A 4 10.31 23.41 3.55
CA ASP A 4 11.31 23.24 2.50
C ASP A 4 11.33 21.79 2.01
N TYR A 5 11.25 20.85 2.93
CA TYR A 5 11.10 19.43 2.62
C TYR A 5 10.29 18.72 3.69
N VAL A 6 9.69 17.61 3.32
CA VAL A 6 9.01 16.66 4.21
C VAL A 6 9.48 15.24 3.90
N VAL A 7 9.67 14.44 4.93
CA VAL A 7 9.96 13.01 4.82
C VAL A 7 8.77 12.25 5.37
N LEU A 8 8.16 11.43 4.53
CA LEU A 8 6.98 10.64 4.85
C LEU A 8 7.24 9.17 4.53
N SER A 9 6.42 8.29 5.08
CA SER A 9 6.44 6.87 4.74
C SER A 9 5.22 6.51 3.88
N ALA A 10 5.27 5.35 3.23
CA ALA A 10 4.14 4.80 2.48
C ALA A 10 3.83 3.37 2.96
N LEU A 11 2.57 2.97 2.88
CA LEU A 11 2.21 1.57 2.87
C LEU A 11 2.51 1.00 1.49
N GLU A 12 2.06 1.71 0.43
CA GLU A 12 2.36 1.43 -0.96
C GLU A 12 2.52 2.74 -1.75
N ILE A 13 3.30 2.70 -2.81
CA ILE A 13 3.48 3.77 -3.78
C ILE A 13 3.46 3.17 -5.18
N ASP A 14 2.77 3.81 -6.13
CA ASP A 14 2.71 3.31 -7.49
C ASP A 14 3.71 3.99 -8.44
N THR A 15 3.77 3.49 -9.68
CA THR A 15 4.66 4.02 -10.72
C THR A 15 4.34 5.45 -11.15
N LYS A 16 3.18 5.99 -10.74
CA LYS A 16 2.79 7.39 -10.93
C LYS A 16 3.08 8.25 -9.71
N PHE A 17 3.82 7.70 -8.72
CA PHE A 17 4.11 8.32 -7.43
C PHE A 17 2.88 8.55 -6.53
N ASN A 18 1.70 8.01 -6.86
CA ASN A 18 0.58 8.05 -5.93
C ASN A 18 0.88 7.20 -4.71
N VAL A 19 0.60 7.75 -3.53
CA VAL A 19 0.87 7.07 -2.25
C VAL A 19 -0.43 6.61 -1.61
N ASN A 20 -0.40 5.40 -1.08
CA ASN A 20 -1.43 4.80 -0.25
C ASN A 20 -0.90 4.59 1.17
N VAL A 21 -1.62 5.09 2.16
CA VAL A 21 -1.34 4.87 3.60
C VAL A 21 -2.55 4.30 4.35
N ILE A 22 -3.63 3.94 3.64
CA ILE A 22 -4.88 3.44 4.23
C ILE A 22 -5.01 1.94 4.03
N THR A 23 -5.03 1.48 2.78
CA THR A 23 -5.31 0.08 2.43
C THR A 23 -4.10 -0.54 1.73
N GLY A 24 -3.80 -1.80 2.01
CA GLY A 24 -2.83 -2.53 1.20
C GLY A 24 -3.46 -3.10 -0.08
N SER A 25 -2.63 -3.61 -0.99
CA SER A 25 -3.05 -4.32 -2.20
C SER A 25 -3.89 -5.58 -1.91
N ASP A 26 -3.93 -6.05 -0.67
CA ASP A 26 -4.83 -7.09 -0.18
C ASP A 26 -6.21 -6.55 0.28
N GLY A 27 -6.48 -5.25 0.13
CA GLY A 27 -7.72 -4.59 0.52
C GLY A 27 -7.92 -4.39 2.02
N VAL A 28 -6.95 -4.76 2.84
CA VAL A 28 -7.04 -4.61 4.31
C VAL A 28 -6.78 -3.17 4.73
N LEU A 29 -7.69 -2.59 5.49
CA LEU A 29 -7.54 -1.26 6.08
C LEU A 29 -6.50 -1.32 7.21
N ARG A 30 -5.39 -0.59 7.06
CA ARG A 30 -4.26 -0.60 8.01
C ARG A 30 -3.98 0.73 8.68
N GLY A 31 -4.49 1.82 8.12
CA GLY A 31 -4.15 3.14 8.62
C GLY A 31 -5.15 4.21 8.22
N ALA A 32 -4.71 5.44 8.38
CA ALA A 32 -5.42 6.65 7.99
C ALA A 32 -4.43 7.68 7.44
N PRO A 33 -4.87 8.58 6.55
CA PRO A 33 -3.95 9.52 5.89
C PRO A 33 -3.37 10.55 6.87
N GLY A 34 -4.11 10.91 7.92
CA GLY A 34 -3.70 11.98 8.84
C GLY A 34 -3.36 13.26 8.09
N GLY A 35 -2.19 13.83 8.35
CA GLY A 35 -1.68 15.01 7.65
C GLY A 35 -0.80 14.70 6.44
N HIS A 36 -0.75 13.45 5.97
CA HIS A 36 0.14 13.02 4.89
C HIS A 36 -0.06 13.84 3.60
N PRO A 37 -1.27 13.95 3.00
CA PRO A 37 -1.48 14.74 1.79
C PRO A 37 -1.21 16.24 2.01
N ASP A 38 -1.62 16.78 3.16
CA ASP A 38 -1.45 18.20 3.46
C ASP A 38 0.01 18.62 3.57
N THR A 39 0.83 17.78 4.23
CA THR A 39 2.26 18.06 4.40
C THR A 39 3.03 17.84 3.12
N ALA A 40 2.66 16.84 2.32
CA ALA A 40 3.20 16.64 0.97
C ALA A 40 2.94 17.87 0.09
N ALA A 41 1.66 18.24 -0.08
CA ALA A 41 1.28 19.42 -0.88
C ALA A 41 1.83 20.75 -0.33
N GLY A 42 2.05 20.83 0.99
CA GLY A 42 2.59 22.03 1.67
C GLY A 42 4.11 22.17 1.60
N SER A 43 4.84 21.19 1.10
CA SER A 43 6.30 21.20 1.01
C SER A 43 6.82 21.63 -0.37
N LYS A 44 8.08 22.04 -0.44
CA LYS A 44 8.79 22.28 -1.72
C LYS A 44 9.36 20.96 -2.29
N CYS A 45 9.63 20.00 -1.41
CA CYS A 45 10.11 18.68 -1.77
C CYS A 45 9.55 17.63 -0.81
N CYS A 46 8.80 16.69 -1.35
CA CYS A 46 8.25 15.55 -0.62
C CYS A 46 9.06 14.29 -0.92
N ILE A 47 9.64 13.71 0.11
CA ILE A 47 10.45 12.49 0.04
C ILE A 47 9.70 11.35 0.73
N ILE A 48 9.37 10.31 0.00
CA ILE A 48 8.83 9.07 0.55
C ILE A 48 9.99 8.12 0.88
N VAL A 49 10.03 7.64 2.12
CA VAL A 49 11.02 6.64 2.57
C VAL A 49 10.27 5.39 3.02
N THR A 50 10.52 4.29 2.33
CA THR A 50 9.87 3.01 2.63
C THR A 50 10.75 1.86 2.16
N PRO A 51 10.72 0.67 2.81
CA PRO A 51 11.40 -0.50 2.24
C PRO A 51 10.74 -0.91 0.92
N LEU A 52 11.50 -1.54 0.03
CA LEU A 52 10.97 -2.00 -1.27
C LEU A 52 9.86 -3.04 -1.10
N THR A 53 9.97 -3.88 -0.07
CA THR A 53 8.98 -4.89 0.29
C THR A 53 8.71 -4.88 1.78
N ARG A 54 7.51 -5.25 2.19
CA ARG A 54 7.10 -5.36 3.59
C ARG A 54 6.50 -6.74 3.84
N GLY A 55 7.34 -7.65 4.32
CA GLY A 55 7.00 -9.06 4.39
C GLY A 55 6.80 -9.65 2.99
N ARG A 56 5.60 -10.10 2.66
CA ARG A 56 5.24 -10.62 1.33
C ARG A 56 4.52 -9.60 0.45
N MET A 57 4.51 -8.33 0.82
CA MET A 57 3.85 -7.28 0.06
C MET A 57 4.89 -6.42 -0.63
N ALA A 58 4.69 -6.16 -1.92
CA ALA A 58 5.43 -5.15 -2.65
C ALA A 58 5.00 -3.77 -2.15
N THR A 59 5.94 -2.92 -1.74
CA THR A 59 5.63 -1.54 -1.36
C THR A 59 5.59 -0.64 -2.58
N VAL A 60 6.40 -0.94 -3.59
CA VAL A 60 6.32 -0.28 -4.90
C VAL A 60 5.50 -1.17 -5.82
N CYS A 61 4.33 -0.69 -6.26
CA CYS A 61 3.36 -1.43 -7.05
C CYS A 61 3.03 -0.71 -8.37
N LYS A 62 2.27 -1.37 -9.23
CA LYS A 62 1.88 -0.78 -10.52
C LYS A 62 0.84 0.33 -10.34
N ASP A 63 -0.19 0.06 -9.57
CA ASP A 63 -1.24 1.01 -9.20
C ASP A 63 -1.63 0.77 -7.74
N VAL A 64 -1.76 1.81 -6.94
CA VAL A 64 -2.27 1.71 -5.57
C VAL A 64 -3.79 1.51 -5.58
N VAL A 65 -4.31 0.75 -4.62
CA VAL A 65 -5.76 0.49 -4.52
C VAL A 65 -6.55 1.69 -4.01
N THR A 66 -5.87 2.62 -3.32
CA THR A 66 -6.48 3.86 -2.81
C THR A 66 -5.45 4.97 -2.85
N VAL A 67 -5.74 6.05 -3.54
CA VAL A 67 -4.87 7.23 -3.57
C VAL A 67 -5.15 8.08 -2.33
N THR A 68 -4.17 8.19 -1.44
CA THR A 68 -4.23 9.06 -0.26
C THR A 68 -3.42 10.32 -0.42
N THR A 69 -2.33 10.26 -1.20
CA THR A 69 -1.54 11.43 -1.59
C THR A 69 -1.25 11.33 -3.07
N PRO A 70 -1.73 12.28 -3.87
CA PRO A 70 -1.50 12.31 -5.31
C PRO A 70 -0.02 12.39 -5.67
N GLY A 71 0.37 11.75 -6.76
CA GLY A 71 1.76 11.67 -7.19
C GLY A 71 2.38 13.00 -7.61
N ASP A 72 1.58 14.00 -7.97
CA ASP A 72 2.04 15.36 -8.25
C ASP A 72 2.56 16.10 -7.00
N CYS A 73 2.23 15.59 -5.79
CA CYS A 73 2.73 16.08 -4.52
C CYS A 73 3.96 15.30 -4.01
N VAL A 74 4.44 14.28 -4.76
CA VAL A 74 5.53 13.40 -4.33
C VAL A 74 6.70 13.51 -5.31
N ASP A 75 7.87 13.86 -4.79
CA ASP A 75 9.02 14.19 -5.62
C ASP A 75 10.07 13.08 -5.68
N VAL A 76 10.32 12.41 -4.56
CA VAL A 76 11.39 11.41 -4.43
C VAL A 76 10.89 10.20 -3.65
N LEU A 77 11.24 9.02 -4.14
CA LEU A 77 11.11 7.76 -3.42
C LEU A 77 12.49 7.25 -3.05
N VAL A 78 12.69 6.91 -1.78
CA VAL A 78 13.91 6.27 -1.26
C VAL A 78 13.56 4.91 -0.70
N THR A 79 14.21 3.88 -1.21
CA THR A 79 14.09 2.50 -0.74
C THR A 79 15.44 1.92 -0.38
N ASP A 80 15.47 0.77 0.24
CA ASP A 80 16.68 -0.05 0.48
C ASP A 80 17.31 -0.61 -0.81
N TYR A 81 16.62 -0.52 -1.95
CA TYR A 81 17.10 -0.96 -3.27
C TYR A 81 17.47 0.19 -4.21
N GLY A 82 17.12 1.42 -3.89
CA GLY A 82 17.46 2.56 -4.72
C GLY A 82 16.57 3.77 -4.50
N ILE A 83 16.87 4.81 -5.26
CA ILE A 83 16.18 6.09 -5.24
C ILE A 83 15.48 6.26 -6.59
N ALA A 84 14.22 6.66 -6.59
CA ALA A 84 13.52 7.12 -7.78
C ALA A 84 13.09 8.58 -7.59
N VAL A 85 13.17 9.35 -8.67
CA VAL A 85 12.76 10.77 -8.69
C VAL A 85 11.58 10.89 -9.65
N ASN A 86 10.56 11.63 -9.23
CA ASN A 86 9.42 11.92 -10.07
C ASN A 86 9.89 12.62 -11.35
N PRO A 87 9.57 12.13 -12.55
CA PRO A 87 10.01 12.71 -13.81
C PRO A 87 9.60 14.18 -14.00
N ALA A 88 8.57 14.66 -13.31
CA ALA A 88 8.17 16.05 -13.31
C ALA A 88 9.18 16.98 -12.60
N ARG A 89 10.14 16.42 -11.82
CA ARG A 89 11.13 17.16 -11.03
C ARG A 89 12.52 17.08 -11.65
N GLN A 90 12.65 17.60 -12.88
CA GLN A 90 13.93 17.65 -13.59
C GLN A 90 15.01 18.40 -12.79
N ASP A 91 14.62 19.41 -12.02
CA ASP A 91 15.50 20.16 -11.12
C ASP A 91 16.19 19.29 -10.08
N LEU A 92 15.45 18.31 -9.50
CA LEU A 92 16.01 17.36 -8.54
C LEU A 92 16.86 16.30 -9.24
N ILE A 93 16.45 15.82 -10.41
CA ILE A 93 17.24 14.87 -11.23
C ILE A 93 18.61 15.49 -11.52
N ASP A 94 18.65 16.72 -12.06
CA ASP A 94 19.89 17.41 -12.37
C ASP A 94 20.75 17.67 -11.12
N CYS A 95 20.13 17.89 -9.97
CA CYS A 95 20.82 18.07 -8.69
C CYS A 95 21.50 16.79 -8.22
N LEU A 96 20.79 15.66 -8.28
CA LEU A 96 21.33 14.35 -7.89
C LEU A 96 22.44 13.90 -8.82
N ASP A 97 22.30 14.13 -10.14
CA ASP A 97 23.33 13.82 -11.13
C ASP A 97 24.63 14.60 -10.86
N LYS A 98 24.51 15.91 -10.59
CA LYS A 98 25.66 16.76 -10.21
C LYS A 98 26.31 16.31 -8.91
N ALA A 99 25.53 15.77 -7.98
CA ALA A 99 26.02 15.24 -6.72
C ALA A 99 26.59 13.80 -6.85
N GLY A 100 26.46 13.17 -8.01
CA GLY A 100 26.89 11.78 -8.25
C GLY A 100 26.02 10.76 -7.50
N ILE A 101 24.79 11.12 -7.15
CA ILE A 101 23.84 10.23 -6.47
C ILE A 101 23.05 9.46 -7.53
N LYS A 102 23.19 8.15 -7.53
CA LYS A 102 22.50 7.28 -8.49
C LYS A 102 21.02 7.20 -8.17
N HIS A 103 20.21 7.31 -9.19
CA HIS A 103 18.77 7.06 -9.13
C HIS A 103 18.34 6.18 -10.32
N VAL A 104 17.17 5.59 -10.21
CA VAL A 104 16.57 4.69 -11.21
C VAL A 104 15.13 5.09 -11.50
N PRO A 105 14.57 4.71 -12.66
CA PRO A 105 13.13 4.82 -12.87
C PRO A 105 12.35 4.01 -11.83
N ILE A 106 11.21 4.53 -11.38
CA ILE A 106 10.39 3.86 -10.36
C ILE A 106 9.88 2.49 -10.82
N GLU A 107 9.71 2.30 -12.13
CA GLU A 107 9.33 1.04 -12.75
C GLU A 107 10.34 -0.07 -12.47
N GLN A 108 11.65 0.24 -12.43
CA GLN A 108 12.68 -0.74 -12.07
C GLN A 108 12.56 -1.19 -10.62
N LEU A 109 12.18 -0.28 -9.71
CA LEU A 109 11.92 -0.63 -8.31
C LEU A 109 10.65 -1.48 -8.19
N GLN A 110 9.61 -1.17 -8.96
CA GLN A 110 8.38 -1.94 -9.02
C GLN A 110 8.62 -3.37 -9.55
N GLU A 111 9.33 -3.51 -10.67
CA GLU A 111 9.72 -4.82 -11.22
C GLU A 111 10.52 -5.63 -10.21
N LYS A 112 11.48 -4.99 -9.53
CA LYS A 112 12.29 -5.64 -8.50
C LYS A 112 11.46 -6.07 -7.29
N ALA A 113 10.48 -5.28 -6.88
CA ALA A 113 9.55 -5.65 -5.81
C ALA A 113 8.75 -6.91 -6.18
N TYR A 114 8.22 -6.96 -7.40
CA TYR A 114 7.45 -8.11 -7.89
C TYR A 114 8.30 -9.36 -8.12
N GLU A 115 9.56 -9.19 -8.52
CA GLU A 115 10.53 -10.31 -8.56
C GLU A 115 10.73 -10.94 -7.19
N LEU A 116 10.75 -10.15 -6.13
CA LEU A 116 11.03 -10.62 -4.76
C LEU A 116 9.81 -11.26 -4.08
N VAL A 117 8.63 -10.71 -4.25
CA VAL A 117 7.44 -11.12 -3.47
C VAL A 117 6.23 -11.52 -4.32
N GLY A 118 6.29 -11.37 -5.63
CA GLY A 118 5.20 -11.60 -6.56
C GLY A 118 4.34 -10.35 -6.78
N GLU A 119 3.56 -10.37 -7.86
CA GLU A 119 2.52 -9.39 -8.12
C GLU A 119 1.33 -9.65 -7.19
N PRO A 120 0.69 -8.62 -6.61
CA PRO A 120 -0.51 -8.79 -5.81
C PRO A 120 -1.65 -9.39 -6.63
N ASP A 121 -2.42 -10.30 -6.03
CA ASP A 121 -3.62 -10.82 -6.65
C ASP A 121 -4.65 -9.70 -6.85
N PRO A 122 -5.35 -9.65 -7.98
CA PRO A 122 -6.36 -8.64 -8.23
C PRO A 122 -7.52 -8.77 -7.25
N LEU A 123 -7.93 -7.64 -6.65
CA LEU A 123 -9.07 -7.59 -5.73
C LEU A 123 -10.38 -7.52 -6.50
N GLU A 124 -11.37 -8.28 -6.02
CA GLU A 124 -12.76 -8.10 -6.42
C GLU A 124 -13.47 -7.13 -5.49
N TRP A 125 -14.14 -6.15 -6.05
CA TRP A 125 -14.80 -5.08 -5.32
C TRP A 125 -16.33 -5.25 -5.32
N GLU A 126 -16.97 -4.83 -4.22
CA GLU A 126 -18.39 -4.54 -4.17
C GLU A 126 -18.65 -3.09 -4.61
N ASP A 127 -19.88 -2.79 -5.01
CA ASP A 127 -20.28 -1.41 -5.36
C ASP A 127 -20.34 -0.48 -4.14
N LYS A 128 -20.24 -1.05 -2.94
CA LYS A 128 -20.36 -0.29 -1.70
C LYS A 128 -19.10 0.52 -1.40
N VAL A 129 -19.25 1.83 -1.38
CA VAL A 129 -18.24 2.76 -0.86
C VAL A 129 -18.34 2.79 0.65
N VAL A 130 -17.21 2.51 1.34
CA VAL A 130 -17.14 2.49 2.81
C VAL A 130 -16.51 3.76 3.39
N ALA A 131 -15.69 4.47 2.61
CA ALA A 131 -15.09 5.74 2.99
C ALA A 131 -14.75 6.58 1.76
N ILE A 132 -14.57 7.87 1.97
CA ILE A 132 -14.12 8.84 0.96
C ILE A 132 -12.79 9.41 1.46
N VAL A 133 -11.81 9.52 0.56
CA VAL A 133 -10.55 10.21 0.82
C VAL A 133 -10.70 11.63 0.31
N GLU A 134 -10.70 12.58 1.22
CA GLU A 134 -10.93 13.99 0.94
C GLU A 134 -9.70 14.81 1.33
N ALA A 135 -9.30 15.72 0.45
CA ALA A 135 -8.29 16.73 0.73
C ALA A 135 -8.86 17.84 1.61
N ARG A 136 -7.99 18.64 2.23
CA ARG A 136 -8.38 19.72 3.14
C ARG A 136 -9.28 20.79 2.51
N ASP A 137 -9.19 21.00 1.21
CA ASP A 137 -10.02 21.94 0.45
C ASP A 137 -11.39 21.39 0.02
N GLY A 138 -11.69 20.14 0.39
CA GLY A 138 -12.92 19.44 0.03
C GLY A 138 -12.84 18.66 -1.29
N THR A 139 -11.68 18.64 -1.95
CA THR A 139 -11.49 17.84 -3.16
C THR A 139 -11.49 16.34 -2.80
N ILE A 140 -12.31 15.55 -3.48
CA ILE A 140 -12.32 14.10 -3.34
C ILE A 140 -11.13 13.55 -4.11
N LEU A 141 -10.19 12.93 -3.38
CA LEU A 141 -9.00 12.31 -3.97
C LEU A 141 -9.31 10.90 -4.46
N ASP A 142 -10.04 10.11 -3.65
CA ASP A 142 -10.40 8.74 -3.97
C ASP A 142 -11.53 8.24 -3.08
N VAL A 143 -11.95 6.98 -3.29
CA VAL A 143 -12.93 6.27 -2.48
C VAL A 143 -12.38 4.92 -2.04
N VAL A 144 -12.70 4.53 -0.81
CA VAL A 144 -12.43 3.18 -0.31
C VAL A 144 -13.66 2.32 -0.54
N ARG A 145 -13.53 1.26 -1.31
CA ARG A 145 -14.59 0.31 -1.61
C ARG A 145 -14.48 -0.93 -0.72
N GLN A 146 -15.59 -1.60 -0.50
CA GLN A 146 -15.62 -2.88 0.18
C GLN A 146 -15.07 -3.95 -0.76
N VAL A 147 -14.09 -4.74 -0.27
CA VAL A 147 -13.60 -5.92 -0.97
C VAL A 147 -14.62 -7.04 -0.78
N LYS A 148 -14.91 -7.78 -1.85
CA LYS A 148 -15.72 -9.01 -1.73
C LYS A 148 -15.03 -10.00 -0.81
N PRO A 149 -15.79 -10.70 0.06
CA PRO A 149 -15.21 -11.75 0.88
C PRO A 149 -14.50 -12.78 -0.01
N TYR A 150 -13.27 -13.12 0.34
CA TYR A 150 -12.61 -14.26 -0.30
C TYR A 150 -13.44 -15.52 -0.02
N SER A 151 -14.03 -16.10 -1.05
CA SER A 151 -14.55 -17.46 -0.97
C SER A 151 -13.36 -18.43 -1.07
N PHE A 152 -12.80 -18.81 0.07
CA PHE A 152 -11.91 -19.96 0.10
C PHE A 152 -12.77 -21.20 -0.15
N GLU A 153 -12.88 -21.63 -1.39
CA GLU A 153 -13.21 -23.02 -1.67
C GLU A 153 -11.99 -23.86 -1.26
N TYR A 154 -11.94 -24.22 0.01
CA TYR A 154 -11.08 -25.34 0.40
C TYR A 154 -11.61 -26.56 -0.34
N PRO A 155 -10.83 -27.21 -1.22
CA PRO A 155 -11.21 -28.53 -1.66
C PRO A 155 -11.31 -29.38 -0.39
N LEU A 156 -12.52 -29.91 -0.11
CA LEU A 156 -12.88 -30.73 1.05
C LEU A 156 -12.14 -32.08 1.06
N LEU A 157 -10.82 -32.07 0.89
CA LEU A 157 -10.00 -33.26 0.82
C LEU A 157 -9.25 -33.60 2.11
N CYS A 158 -9.51 -32.91 3.23
CA CYS A 158 -8.79 -33.22 4.47
C CYS A 158 -9.63 -33.25 5.76
N CYS A 159 -10.94 -33.17 5.72
CA CYS A 159 -11.78 -33.26 6.94
C CYS A 159 -12.67 -34.53 7.04
N ALA A 160 -12.41 -35.59 6.26
CA ALA A 160 -13.14 -36.86 6.40
C ALA A 160 -12.58 -37.81 7.47
N ALA A 161 -11.69 -37.34 8.37
CA ALA A 161 -11.04 -38.20 9.38
C ALA A 161 -11.16 -37.70 10.83
N LEU A 162 -12.10 -36.84 11.14
CA LEU A 162 -12.45 -36.51 12.54
C LEU A 162 -13.95 -36.61 12.73
N THR A 163 -14.46 -37.83 12.57
CA THR A 163 -15.75 -38.20 13.19
C THR A 163 -15.54 -38.17 14.70
N ALA A 164 -16.14 -37.18 15.32
CA ALA A 164 -16.22 -37.09 16.78
C ALA A 164 -16.78 -38.37 17.36
N THR A 165 -16.01 -39.07 18.15
CA THR A 165 -16.54 -40.05 19.09
C THR A 165 -17.35 -39.25 20.12
N GLU A 166 -18.65 -39.51 20.19
CA GLU A 166 -19.53 -38.99 21.21
C GLU A 166 -18.94 -39.30 22.62
N PRO A 167 -18.96 -38.36 23.57
CA PRO A 167 -18.61 -38.67 24.94
C PRO A 167 -19.69 -39.60 25.55
N ALA A 168 -19.25 -40.75 26.06
CA ALA A 168 -20.07 -41.68 26.77
C ALA A 168 -20.81 -40.99 27.93
N ALA A 169 -22.11 -41.30 28.04
CA ALA A 169 -22.97 -40.83 29.11
C ALA A 169 -22.42 -41.19 30.49
N SER A 170 -22.39 -40.21 31.39
CA SER A 170 -22.04 -40.41 32.79
C SER A 170 -23.11 -41.26 33.49
N PRO A 171 -22.75 -42.23 34.40
CA PRO A 171 -23.70 -42.99 35.13
C PRO A 171 -24.37 -42.11 36.22
N GLU A 172 -25.69 -42.22 36.29
CA GLU A 172 -26.54 -41.65 37.34
C GLU A 172 -26.07 -42.07 38.74
N ARG A 173 -25.95 -41.10 39.63
CA ARG A 173 -25.84 -41.38 41.08
C ARG A 173 -27.20 -41.73 41.60
N ILE A 174 -27.33 -42.94 42.12
CA ILE A 174 -28.44 -43.41 42.93
C ILE A 174 -28.14 -42.96 44.38
N SER A 175 -29.10 -42.20 44.92
CA SER A 175 -29.43 -41.76 46.30
C SER A 175 -28.41 -41.96 47.41
#